data_e15efcc253a42602fd3520b09811aa8e
#
_entry.id   e15efcc253a42602fd3520b09811aa8e
#
_cell.length_a   1.000
_cell.length_b   1.000
_cell.length_c   1.000
_cell.angle_alpha   90.00
_cell.angle_beta   90.00
_cell.angle_gamma   90.00
#
_symmetry.space_group_name_H-M   'P 1'
#
loop_
_entity.id
_entity.type
_entity.pdbx_description
1 polymer ?
#
loop_
_entity_poly.entity_id
_entity_poly.type
_entity_poly.pdbx_seq_one_letter_code
_entity_poly.pdbx_strand_id
1 'polypeptide(L)'
;MNSSYLDEMPWRRFKEFISPSADRFSILEELIKGAELSYKVLEIAGNRHFYITPQPANSSGHPAAEELSHRPPVILVAHYDRAEGSPGANDNSAAVFLILEIAMKLKAGNVKNWIIIYTDREELRHGESIQIQGSYTLASGLRGMGLEDARIFSFDACGTGDTLIISTTADHIVKKERSNLKLRESLAELRKIALDTARNLGMAKVLLAPTPFSDDAGFLLAGLAAQTITMLPSAECIQLVSELRKNQGYANILISAELRQNNDTKSIPETWRSLNSPSDSHLRLTPENFRNVIRFAEALCRG
;
A
#
# COMPACT_ATOMS: atom_id res chain seq x y z
N MET A 1 -1.05 25.24 -8.34
CA MET A 1 -1.69 23.92 -8.12
C MET A 1 -3.13 24.04 -8.56
N ASN A 2 -3.55 23.22 -9.54
CA ASN A 2 -4.96 23.19 -9.87
C ASN A 2 -5.72 22.61 -8.67
N SER A 3 -6.45 23.45 -7.94
CA SER A 3 -7.30 23.09 -6.80
C SER A 3 -8.43 22.12 -7.19
N SER A 4 -8.67 21.93 -8.48
CA SER A 4 -9.80 21.17 -9.00
C SER A 4 -9.78 19.67 -8.69
N TYR A 5 -8.59 19.05 -8.59
CA TYR A 5 -8.54 17.59 -8.37
C TYR A 5 -9.09 17.17 -6.99
N LEU A 6 -8.81 17.96 -5.95
CA LEU A 6 -9.30 17.68 -4.59
C LEU A 6 -10.79 18.03 -4.41
N ASP A 7 -11.40 18.69 -5.39
CA ASP A 7 -12.81 19.06 -5.36
C ASP A 7 -13.72 17.98 -6.00
N GLU A 8 -13.12 16.98 -6.67
CA GLU A 8 -13.84 15.87 -7.30
C GLU A 8 -14.00 14.67 -6.35
N MET A 9 -15.01 13.83 -6.59
CA MET A 9 -15.15 12.58 -5.86
C MET A 9 -14.06 11.57 -6.28
N PRO A 10 -13.46 10.83 -5.34
CA PRO A 10 -13.72 10.83 -3.88
C PRO A 10 -13.02 11.95 -3.10
N TRP A 11 -12.11 12.71 -3.70
CA TRP A 11 -11.13 13.60 -3.07
C TRP A 11 -11.71 14.78 -2.29
N ARG A 12 -12.93 15.21 -2.57
CA ARG A 12 -13.55 16.34 -1.84
C ARG A 12 -13.67 16.10 -0.32
N ARG A 13 -13.67 14.82 0.13
CA ARG A 13 -13.67 14.48 1.57
C ARG A 13 -12.28 14.22 2.14
N PHE A 14 -11.23 14.39 1.34
CA PHE A 14 -9.86 14.13 1.77
C PHE A 14 -9.44 14.96 2.99
N LYS A 15 -9.76 16.27 2.99
CA LYS A 15 -9.44 17.17 4.12
C LYS A 15 -10.15 16.78 5.41
N GLU A 16 -11.38 16.29 5.31
CA GLU A 16 -12.13 15.75 6.45
C GLU A 16 -11.45 14.48 6.98
N PHE A 17 -11.07 13.57 6.09
CA PHE A 17 -10.44 12.29 6.43
C PHE A 17 -9.09 12.46 7.15
N ILE A 18 -8.31 13.48 6.81
CA ILE A 18 -7.02 13.78 7.45
C ILE A 18 -7.16 14.70 8.69
N SER A 19 -8.36 15.16 9.03
CA SER A 19 -8.60 15.99 10.21
C SER A 19 -8.22 15.24 11.49
N PRO A 20 -7.66 15.90 12.51
CA PRO A 20 -7.30 15.25 13.78
C PRO A 20 -8.44 14.52 14.47
N SER A 21 -9.68 15.02 14.33
CA SER A 21 -10.89 14.43 14.92
C SER A 21 -11.62 13.43 14.00
N ALA A 22 -11.06 13.09 12.84
CA ALA A 22 -11.74 12.25 11.88
C ALA A 22 -11.95 10.82 12.42
N ASP A 23 -13.20 10.34 12.35
CA ASP A 23 -13.48 8.92 12.36
C ASP A 23 -13.25 8.35 10.94
N ARG A 24 -12.00 7.95 10.70
CA ARG A 24 -11.56 7.47 9.39
C ARG A 24 -12.33 6.25 8.91
N PHE A 25 -12.69 5.36 9.84
CA PHE A 25 -13.48 4.19 9.50
C PHE A 25 -14.86 4.59 8.94
N SER A 26 -15.60 5.43 9.66
CA SER A 26 -16.94 5.86 9.23
C SER A 26 -16.88 6.66 7.93
N ILE A 27 -15.91 7.56 7.77
CA ILE A 27 -15.74 8.33 6.53
C ILE A 27 -15.44 7.41 5.35
N LEU A 28 -14.54 6.44 5.52
CA LEU A 28 -14.19 5.49 4.46
C LEU A 28 -15.37 4.59 4.09
N GLU A 29 -16.12 4.13 5.09
CA GLU A 29 -17.33 3.33 4.86
C GLU A 29 -18.36 4.10 4.02
N GLU A 30 -18.59 5.38 4.35
CA GLU A 30 -19.49 6.25 3.58
C GLU A 30 -19.00 6.46 2.14
N LEU A 31 -17.70 6.64 1.94
CA LEU A 31 -17.09 6.77 0.62
C LEU A 31 -17.26 5.48 -0.21
N ILE A 32 -17.04 4.31 0.39
CA ILE A 32 -17.24 3.01 -0.26
C ILE A 32 -18.71 2.81 -0.64
N LYS A 33 -19.64 3.14 0.27
CA LYS A 33 -21.09 3.11 0.00
C LYS A 33 -21.50 4.08 -1.11
N GLY A 34 -20.98 5.31 -1.06
CA GLY A 34 -21.24 6.33 -2.08
C GLY A 34 -20.72 5.97 -3.47
N ALA A 35 -19.66 5.17 -3.55
CA ALA A 35 -19.14 4.58 -4.78
C ALA A 35 -19.89 3.31 -5.21
N GLU A 36 -20.91 2.90 -4.44
CA GLU A 36 -21.69 1.67 -4.66
C GLU A 36 -20.82 0.43 -4.83
N LEU A 37 -19.72 0.34 -4.08
CA LEU A 37 -18.83 -0.82 -4.10
C LEU A 37 -19.37 -1.91 -3.18
N SER A 38 -19.23 -3.16 -3.61
CA SER A 38 -19.56 -4.32 -2.76
C SER A 38 -18.45 -4.54 -1.76
N TYR A 39 -18.76 -4.53 -0.46
CA TYR A 39 -17.75 -4.69 0.59
C TYR A 39 -18.27 -5.51 1.77
N LYS A 40 -17.32 -6.01 2.56
CA LYS A 40 -17.51 -6.57 3.90
C LYS A 40 -16.51 -5.92 4.86
N VAL A 41 -16.88 -5.85 6.13
CA VAL A 41 -15.93 -5.53 7.20
C VAL A 41 -15.48 -6.86 7.80
N LEU A 42 -14.19 -7.11 7.78
CA LEU A 42 -13.56 -8.27 8.41
C LEU A 42 -13.03 -7.84 9.77
N GLU A 43 -13.58 -8.41 10.83
CA GLU A 43 -13.09 -8.17 12.20
C GLU A 43 -12.16 -9.32 12.59
N ILE A 44 -10.85 -9.02 12.70
CA ILE A 44 -9.82 -10.01 12.98
C ILE A 44 -8.90 -9.46 14.08
N ALA A 45 -8.80 -10.17 15.19
CA ALA A 45 -7.96 -9.79 16.35
C ALA A 45 -8.23 -8.36 16.86
N GLY A 46 -9.48 -7.88 16.77
CA GLY A 46 -9.90 -6.54 17.19
C GLY A 46 -9.65 -5.45 16.16
N ASN A 47 -9.06 -5.76 15.01
CA ASN A 47 -8.88 -4.82 13.90
C ASN A 47 -10.01 -4.96 12.88
N ARG A 48 -10.40 -3.86 12.24
CA ARG A 48 -11.49 -3.82 11.27
C ARG A 48 -10.95 -3.51 9.88
N HIS A 49 -11.05 -4.45 8.97
CA HIS A 49 -10.57 -4.29 7.59
C HIS A 49 -11.75 -4.21 6.64
N PHE A 50 -11.70 -3.30 5.66
CA PHE A 50 -12.64 -3.33 4.54
C PHE A 50 -12.12 -4.30 3.48
N TYR A 51 -12.99 -5.21 3.07
CA TYR A 51 -12.75 -6.17 2.00
C TYR A 51 -13.73 -5.89 0.87
N ILE A 52 -13.24 -5.42 -0.27
CA ILE A 52 -14.03 -4.94 -1.40
C ILE A 52 -13.78 -5.84 -2.60
N THR A 53 -14.86 -6.25 -3.27
CA THR A 53 -14.83 -7.12 -4.45
C THR A 53 -15.66 -6.53 -5.59
N PRO A 54 -15.41 -6.95 -6.85
CA PRO A 54 -16.18 -6.47 -8.00
C PRO A 54 -17.67 -6.85 -7.94
N GLN A 55 -18.00 -7.92 -7.22
CA GLN A 55 -19.37 -8.40 -7.04
C GLN A 55 -19.63 -8.74 -5.57
N PRO A 56 -20.91 -8.83 -5.14
CA PRO A 56 -21.25 -9.28 -3.79
C PRO A 56 -20.59 -10.63 -3.52
N ALA A 57 -19.76 -10.69 -2.48
CA ALA A 57 -19.20 -11.95 -2.02
C ALA A 57 -20.35 -12.88 -1.53
N ASN A 58 -20.23 -14.17 -1.80
CA ASN A 58 -21.17 -15.17 -1.21
C ASN A 58 -21.11 -15.15 0.33
N SER A 59 -21.97 -15.92 1.00
CA SER A 59 -22.08 -15.98 2.46
C SER A 59 -20.77 -16.39 3.16
N SER A 60 -19.85 -17.06 2.46
CA SER A 60 -18.53 -17.46 2.95
C SER A 60 -17.43 -16.41 2.73
N GLY A 61 -17.75 -15.27 2.11
CA GLY A 61 -16.75 -14.21 1.85
C GLY A 61 -15.96 -14.41 0.55
N HIS A 62 -16.17 -15.53 -0.13
CA HIS A 62 -15.51 -15.80 -1.40
C HIS A 62 -16.21 -15.07 -2.55
N PRO A 63 -15.49 -14.56 -3.57
CA PRO A 63 -16.08 -14.38 -4.89
C PRO A 63 -16.73 -15.69 -5.29
N ALA A 64 -17.87 -15.65 -5.96
CA ALA A 64 -18.51 -16.90 -6.43
C ALA A 64 -17.48 -17.72 -7.20
N ALA A 65 -17.29 -18.99 -6.82
CA ALA A 65 -16.20 -19.84 -7.31
C ALA A 65 -16.18 -20.00 -8.85
N GLU A 66 -17.28 -19.70 -9.51
CA GLU A 66 -17.41 -19.74 -10.99
C GLU A 66 -16.80 -18.52 -11.70
N GLU A 67 -16.42 -17.45 -10.97
CA GLU A 67 -15.97 -16.17 -11.56
C GLU A 67 -14.49 -15.84 -11.32
N LEU A 68 -13.79 -16.59 -10.48
CA LEU A 68 -12.34 -16.49 -10.41
C LEU A 68 -11.77 -17.03 -11.72
N SER A 69 -11.17 -16.16 -12.49
CA SER A 69 -10.34 -16.58 -13.62
C SER A 69 -9.34 -17.62 -13.11
N HIS A 70 -8.84 -18.49 -13.99
CA HIS A 70 -7.80 -19.48 -13.63
C HIS A 70 -6.49 -18.86 -13.09
N ARG A 71 -6.49 -17.53 -12.86
CA ARG A 71 -5.35 -16.76 -12.34
C ARG A 71 -5.64 -16.29 -10.91
N PRO A 72 -4.63 -16.31 -10.01
CA PRO A 72 -4.76 -15.72 -8.69
C PRO A 72 -5.24 -14.27 -8.76
N PRO A 73 -6.17 -13.85 -7.88
CA PRO A 73 -6.65 -12.48 -7.87
C PRO A 73 -5.54 -11.50 -7.49
N VAL A 74 -5.64 -10.27 -7.99
CA VAL A 74 -4.81 -9.16 -7.55
C VAL A 74 -5.46 -8.49 -6.34
N ILE A 75 -4.73 -8.41 -5.23
CA ILE A 75 -5.16 -7.72 -4.02
C ILE A 75 -4.39 -6.40 -3.93
N LEU A 76 -5.09 -5.27 -3.95
CA LEU A 76 -4.53 -3.96 -3.65
C LEU A 76 -4.80 -3.63 -2.18
N VAL A 77 -3.77 -3.26 -1.45
CA VAL A 77 -3.84 -2.97 -0.01
C VAL A 77 -3.41 -1.54 0.25
N ALA A 78 -4.09 -0.84 1.16
CA ALA A 78 -3.64 0.38 1.80
C ALA A 78 -4.20 0.44 3.22
N HIS A 79 -3.39 0.86 4.20
CA HIS A 79 -3.90 1.07 5.54
C HIS A 79 -4.66 2.40 5.66
N TYR A 80 -5.71 2.42 6.47
CA TYR A 80 -6.52 3.62 6.67
C TYR A 80 -6.31 4.26 8.04
N ASP A 81 -5.62 3.59 8.96
CA ASP A 81 -5.18 4.19 10.22
C ASP A 81 -4.05 5.21 10.00
N ARG A 82 -3.57 5.82 11.05
CA ARG A 82 -2.46 6.78 11.02
C ARG A 82 -1.74 6.84 12.35
N ALA A 83 -0.49 7.26 12.34
CA ALA A 83 0.26 7.54 13.54
C ALA A 83 -0.35 8.69 14.35
N GLU A 84 -0.27 8.58 15.67
CA GLU A 84 -0.75 9.62 16.59
C GLU A 84 -0.01 10.94 16.35
N GLY A 85 -0.76 12.04 16.26
CA GLY A 85 -0.21 13.37 16.01
C GLY A 85 0.12 13.69 14.55
N SER A 86 0.04 12.72 13.63
CA SER A 86 0.19 12.93 12.20
C SER A 86 -1.17 13.20 11.53
N PRO A 87 -1.28 14.13 10.57
CA PRO A 87 -2.42 14.17 9.66
C PRO A 87 -2.53 12.90 8.80
N GLY A 88 -1.41 12.23 8.52
CA GLY A 88 -1.35 11.02 7.71
C GLY A 88 -1.83 11.27 6.28
N ALA A 89 -1.43 12.40 5.69
CA ALA A 89 -1.91 12.77 4.35
C ALA A 89 -1.28 11.92 3.26
N ASN A 90 0.04 11.73 3.30
CA ASN A 90 0.76 10.84 2.41
C ASN A 90 0.78 9.41 2.98
N ASP A 91 0.82 9.28 4.29
CA ASP A 91 0.90 8.04 5.05
C ASP A 91 -0.39 7.82 5.88
N ASN A 92 -1.45 7.18 5.40
CA ASN A 92 -1.53 6.61 4.06
C ASN A 92 -2.83 7.04 3.35
N SER A 93 -3.38 8.23 3.73
CA SER A 93 -4.66 8.72 3.17
C SER A 93 -4.62 8.85 1.67
N ALA A 94 -3.51 9.30 1.09
CA ALA A 94 -3.40 9.44 -0.36
C ALA A 94 -3.59 8.10 -1.07
N ALA A 95 -2.95 7.01 -0.59
CA ALA A 95 -3.12 5.69 -1.18
C ALA A 95 -4.55 5.16 -1.00
N VAL A 96 -5.19 5.40 0.17
CA VAL A 96 -6.60 5.05 0.39
C VAL A 96 -7.49 5.65 -0.69
N PHE A 97 -7.35 6.95 -0.96
CA PHE A 97 -8.17 7.65 -1.95
C PHE A 97 -7.83 7.26 -3.39
N LEU A 98 -6.54 7.05 -3.70
CA LEU A 98 -6.10 6.54 -5.01
C LEU A 98 -6.72 5.16 -5.30
N ILE A 99 -6.65 4.24 -4.33
CA ILE A 99 -7.21 2.89 -4.49
C ILE A 99 -8.73 2.93 -4.59
N LEU A 100 -9.40 3.84 -3.89
CA LEU A 100 -10.85 4.02 -4.05
C LEU A 100 -11.21 4.48 -5.47
N GLU A 101 -10.46 5.43 -6.03
CA GLU A 101 -10.65 5.85 -7.42
C GLU A 101 -10.37 4.70 -8.40
N ILE A 102 -9.36 3.88 -8.12
CA ILE A 102 -9.06 2.67 -8.90
C ILE A 102 -10.23 1.68 -8.83
N ALA A 103 -10.81 1.44 -7.65
CA ALA A 103 -11.97 0.56 -7.49
C ALA A 103 -13.15 1.01 -8.35
N MET A 104 -13.44 2.32 -8.35
CA MET A 104 -14.50 2.90 -9.19
C MET A 104 -14.22 2.68 -10.67
N LYS A 105 -12.98 2.86 -11.13
CA LYS A 105 -12.57 2.64 -12.52
C LYS A 105 -12.64 1.14 -12.91
N LEU A 106 -12.19 0.25 -12.05
CA LEU A 106 -12.25 -1.20 -12.26
C LEU A 106 -13.70 -1.68 -12.35
N LYS A 107 -14.58 -1.18 -11.47
CA LYS A 107 -16.03 -1.44 -11.52
C LYS A 107 -16.64 -0.95 -12.82
N ALA A 108 -16.41 0.31 -13.18
CA ALA A 108 -16.92 0.88 -14.43
C ALA A 108 -16.40 0.15 -15.67
N GLY A 109 -15.16 -0.32 -15.66
CA GLY A 109 -14.57 -1.15 -16.71
C GLY A 109 -14.94 -2.63 -16.67
N ASN A 110 -15.84 -3.05 -15.77
CA ASN A 110 -16.28 -4.44 -15.55
C ASN A 110 -15.10 -5.43 -15.38
N VAL A 111 -14.00 -4.98 -14.78
CA VAL A 111 -12.87 -5.85 -14.45
C VAL A 111 -13.27 -6.77 -13.29
N LYS A 112 -12.86 -8.04 -13.29
CA LYS A 112 -13.37 -9.04 -12.36
C LYS A 112 -12.36 -9.53 -11.33
N ASN A 113 -11.15 -9.79 -11.70
CA ASN A 113 -10.18 -10.53 -10.88
C ASN A 113 -9.35 -9.64 -9.94
N TRP A 114 -10.03 -8.81 -9.12
CA TRP A 114 -9.40 -7.92 -8.15
C TRP A 114 -10.10 -7.93 -6.79
N ILE A 115 -9.35 -7.63 -5.77
CA ILE A 115 -9.80 -7.41 -4.41
C ILE A 115 -9.11 -6.14 -3.91
N ILE A 116 -9.81 -5.30 -3.15
CA ILE A 116 -9.20 -4.19 -2.42
C ILE A 116 -9.39 -4.44 -0.93
N ILE A 117 -8.32 -4.24 -0.17
CA ILE A 117 -8.37 -4.33 1.28
C ILE A 117 -7.83 -3.02 1.86
N TYR A 118 -8.65 -2.36 2.64
CA TYR A 118 -8.17 -1.30 3.52
C TYR A 118 -7.88 -1.90 4.89
N THR A 119 -6.61 -1.87 5.28
CA THR A 119 -6.14 -2.44 6.54
C THR A 119 -6.24 -1.44 7.67
N ASP A 120 -6.49 -1.95 8.86
CA ASP A 120 -6.43 -1.24 10.13
C ASP A 120 -5.13 -1.62 10.84
N ARG A 121 -4.61 -0.73 11.70
CA ARG A 121 -3.46 -0.98 12.57
C ARG A 121 -2.18 -1.38 11.82
N GLU A 122 -1.82 -0.63 10.81
CA GLU A 122 -0.47 -0.66 10.25
C GLU A 122 0.50 0.07 11.16
N GLU A 123 0.09 1.22 11.69
CA GLU A 123 0.86 2.14 12.52
C GLU A 123 1.07 1.57 13.93
N LEU A 124 2.18 0.88 14.09
CA LEU A 124 2.58 0.31 15.37
C LEU A 124 3.17 1.38 16.28
N ARG A 125 2.83 1.34 17.56
CA ARG A 125 3.47 2.15 18.59
C ARG A 125 4.88 1.63 18.89
N HIS A 126 5.72 2.51 19.44
CA HIS A 126 7.07 2.12 19.85
C HIS A 126 7.04 0.90 20.79
N GLY A 127 7.82 -0.14 20.44
CA GLY A 127 7.90 -1.38 21.20
C GLY A 127 6.81 -2.41 20.91
N GLU A 128 5.84 -2.10 20.06
CA GLU A 128 4.85 -3.09 19.61
C GLU A 128 5.46 -4.06 18.59
N SER A 129 4.98 -5.29 18.60
CA SER A 129 5.43 -6.34 17.68
C SER A 129 4.65 -6.27 16.36
N ILE A 130 5.33 -6.55 15.24
CA ILE A 130 4.68 -6.73 13.93
C ILE A 130 3.57 -7.79 13.97
N GLN A 131 3.61 -8.74 14.89
CA GLN A 131 2.58 -9.78 15.03
C GLN A 131 1.20 -9.26 15.42
N ILE A 132 1.11 -8.00 15.89
CA ILE A 132 -0.18 -7.35 16.16
C ILE A 132 -0.60 -6.37 15.05
N GLN A 133 0.25 -6.18 14.04
CA GLN A 133 -0.10 -5.40 12.85
C GLN A 133 -1.32 -6.02 12.14
N GLY A 134 -2.19 -5.17 11.62
CA GLY A 134 -3.41 -5.62 10.97
C GLY A 134 -3.17 -6.59 9.83
N SER A 135 -2.19 -6.33 8.99
CA SER A 135 -1.80 -7.20 7.87
C SER A 135 -1.30 -8.58 8.31
N TYR A 136 -0.59 -8.67 9.47
CA TYR A 136 -0.18 -9.95 10.03
C TYR A 136 -1.39 -10.82 10.41
N THR A 137 -2.34 -10.22 11.13
CA THR A 137 -3.54 -10.94 11.58
C THR A 137 -4.48 -11.27 10.42
N LEU A 138 -4.59 -10.36 9.45
CA LEU A 138 -5.38 -10.53 8.23
C LEU A 138 -4.88 -11.70 7.36
N ALA A 139 -3.57 -11.97 7.35
CA ALA A 139 -2.98 -13.05 6.57
C ALA A 139 -3.61 -14.42 6.87
N SER A 140 -3.97 -14.69 8.13
CA SER A 140 -4.68 -15.93 8.49
C SER A 140 -6.10 -15.98 7.92
N GLY A 141 -6.80 -14.85 7.88
CA GLY A 141 -8.10 -14.70 7.26
C GLY A 141 -8.04 -14.96 5.75
N LEU A 142 -7.05 -14.40 5.07
CA LEU A 142 -6.83 -14.63 3.63
C LEU A 142 -6.59 -16.10 3.30
N ARG A 143 -5.78 -16.81 4.12
CA ARG A 143 -5.61 -18.27 3.95
C ARG A 143 -6.91 -19.02 4.18
N GLY A 144 -7.69 -18.66 5.20
CA GLY A 144 -9.00 -19.26 5.46
C GLY A 144 -9.99 -19.05 4.31
N MET A 145 -9.76 -18.05 3.48
CA MET A 145 -10.53 -17.78 2.27
C MET A 145 -9.91 -18.39 0.99
N GLY A 146 -8.81 -19.15 1.08
CA GLY A 146 -8.12 -19.73 -0.08
C GLY A 146 -7.40 -18.70 -0.95
N LEU A 147 -6.94 -17.58 -0.35
CA LEU A 147 -6.28 -16.48 -1.05
C LEU A 147 -4.76 -16.42 -0.78
N GLU A 148 -4.18 -17.53 -0.35
CA GLU A 148 -2.74 -17.62 -0.05
C GLU A 148 -1.82 -17.44 -1.27
N ASP A 149 -2.32 -17.70 -2.47
CA ASP A 149 -1.60 -17.51 -3.72
C ASP A 149 -2.00 -16.19 -4.43
N ALA A 150 -2.81 -15.34 -3.80
CA ALA A 150 -3.19 -14.04 -4.36
C ALA A 150 -1.96 -13.13 -4.56
N ARG A 151 -2.05 -12.26 -5.56
CA ARG A 151 -1.00 -11.27 -5.89
C ARG A 151 -1.21 -10.00 -5.08
N ILE A 152 -0.55 -9.89 -3.93
CA ILE A 152 -0.75 -8.79 -2.98
C ILE A 152 0.21 -7.63 -3.31
N PHE A 153 -0.34 -6.43 -3.54
CA PHE A 153 0.40 -5.18 -3.70
C PHE A 153 -0.06 -4.19 -2.64
N SER A 154 0.85 -3.81 -1.74
CA SER A 154 0.62 -2.77 -0.74
C SER A 154 1.02 -1.41 -1.30
N PHE A 155 0.11 -0.46 -1.28
CA PHE A 155 0.34 0.92 -1.69
C PHE A 155 0.50 1.77 -0.45
N ASP A 156 1.68 2.38 -0.31
CA ASP A 156 2.01 3.18 0.85
C ASP A 156 2.82 4.41 0.46
N ALA A 157 2.48 5.57 1.06
CA ALA A 157 3.11 6.85 0.79
C ALA A 157 3.16 7.19 -0.72
N CYS A 158 2.03 6.98 -1.42
CA CYS A 158 1.91 7.13 -2.87
C CYS A 158 1.46 8.53 -3.32
N GLY A 159 1.33 9.48 -2.39
CA GLY A 159 0.78 10.81 -2.69
C GLY A 159 1.81 11.87 -3.05
N THR A 160 3.12 11.60 -2.87
CA THR A 160 4.18 12.59 -3.06
C THR A 160 5.25 12.07 -4.02
N GLY A 161 5.53 12.85 -5.06
CA GLY A 161 6.61 12.54 -6.02
C GLY A 161 6.12 12.14 -7.39
N ASP A 162 7.08 11.78 -8.25
CA ASP A 162 6.89 11.49 -9.67
C ASP A 162 7.58 10.20 -10.12
N THR A 163 8.27 9.51 -9.19
CA THR A 163 8.99 8.26 -9.45
C THR A 163 8.33 7.12 -8.67
N LEU A 164 7.91 6.08 -9.38
CA LEU A 164 7.37 4.87 -8.78
C LEU A 164 8.50 4.05 -8.18
N ILE A 165 8.38 3.69 -6.91
CA ILE A 165 9.32 2.81 -6.21
C ILE A 165 8.67 1.44 -6.02
N ILE A 166 9.32 0.40 -6.52
CA ILE A 166 8.98 -0.99 -6.23
C ILE A 166 9.93 -1.46 -5.14
N SER A 167 9.43 -1.75 -3.97
CA SER A 167 10.24 -2.04 -2.78
C SER A 167 11.07 -3.31 -2.94
N THR A 168 12.31 -3.27 -2.44
CA THR A 168 13.17 -4.45 -2.26
C THR A 168 13.33 -4.85 -0.80
N THR A 169 12.60 -4.21 0.12
CA THR A 169 12.70 -4.43 1.57
C THR A 169 12.42 -5.87 1.96
N ALA A 170 11.42 -6.49 1.33
CA ALA A 170 11.09 -7.90 1.53
C ALA A 170 12.29 -8.85 1.37
N ASP A 171 13.22 -8.56 0.46
CA ASP A 171 14.43 -9.37 0.24
C ASP A 171 15.34 -9.39 1.48
N HIS A 172 15.38 -8.29 2.23
CA HIS A 172 16.21 -8.19 3.44
C HIS A 172 15.65 -9.02 4.59
N ILE A 173 14.33 -9.18 4.66
CA ILE A 173 13.65 -10.02 5.66
C ILE A 173 13.87 -11.50 5.32
N VAL A 174 13.53 -11.88 4.09
CA VAL A 174 13.50 -13.28 3.66
C VAL A 174 14.92 -13.87 3.51
N LYS A 175 15.94 -13.06 3.25
CA LYS A 175 17.37 -13.52 3.24
C LYS A 175 17.83 -14.07 4.59
N LYS A 176 17.27 -13.59 5.70
CA LYS A 176 17.62 -14.07 7.04
C LYS A 176 17.04 -15.46 7.34
N GLU A 177 15.97 -15.85 6.65
CA GLU A 177 15.31 -17.13 6.84
C GLU A 177 15.62 -18.06 5.66
N ARG A 178 16.54 -19.00 5.85
CA ARG A 178 16.96 -19.96 4.80
C ARG A 178 15.87 -20.94 4.35
N SER A 179 14.72 -20.97 5.02
CA SER A 179 13.73 -22.05 4.91
C SER A 179 12.55 -21.76 3.96
N ASN A 180 12.37 -20.55 3.42
CA ASN A 180 11.15 -20.24 2.68
C ASN A 180 11.37 -19.93 1.19
N LEU A 181 11.73 -20.97 0.43
CA LEU A 181 11.95 -20.87 -1.02
C LEU A 181 10.68 -20.39 -1.75
N LYS A 182 9.51 -20.95 -1.41
CA LYS A 182 8.22 -20.56 -2.03
C LYS A 182 7.94 -19.07 -1.86
N LEU A 183 8.14 -18.52 -0.66
CA LEU A 183 7.93 -17.10 -0.41
C LEU A 183 8.86 -16.20 -1.24
N ARG A 184 10.13 -16.61 -1.40
CA ARG A 184 11.11 -15.89 -2.23
C ARG A 184 10.74 -15.90 -3.71
N GLU A 185 10.28 -17.04 -4.21
CA GLU A 185 9.81 -17.18 -5.59
C GLU A 185 8.58 -16.32 -5.84
N SER A 186 7.60 -16.34 -4.92
CA SER A 186 6.41 -15.51 -5.01
C SER A 186 6.74 -14.00 -4.98
N LEU A 187 7.67 -13.56 -4.12
CA LEU A 187 8.15 -12.17 -4.11
C LEU A 187 8.83 -11.77 -5.41
N ALA A 188 9.67 -12.66 -5.96
CA ALA A 188 10.33 -12.40 -7.25
C ALA A 188 9.30 -12.30 -8.39
N GLU A 189 8.25 -13.12 -8.37
CA GLU A 189 7.14 -13.05 -9.32
C GLU A 189 6.37 -11.73 -9.18
N LEU A 190 5.95 -11.33 -7.97
CA LEU A 190 5.25 -10.06 -7.74
C LEU A 190 6.07 -8.86 -8.24
N ARG A 191 7.37 -8.85 -7.95
CA ARG A 191 8.29 -7.81 -8.44
C ARG A 191 8.39 -7.80 -9.95
N LYS A 192 8.49 -8.97 -10.57
CA LYS A 192 8.50 -9.10 -12.02
C LYS A 192 7.21 -8.55 -12.63
N ILE A 193 6.05 -8.90 -12.08
CA ILE A 193 4.74 -8.39 -12.52
C ILE A 193 4.72 -6.86 -12.43
N ALA A 194 5.16 -6.27 -11.30
CA ALA A 194 5.19 -4.83 -11.12
C ALA A 194 6.11 -4.14 -12.16
N LEU A 195 7.32 -4.67 -12.38
CA LEU A 195 8.26 -4.14 -13.37
C LEU A 195 7.73 -4.24 -14.80
N ASP A 196 7.17 -5.39 -15.17
CA ASP A 196 6.62 -5.59 -16.50
C ASP A 196 5.41 -4.70 -16.75
N THR A 197 4.54 -4.52 -15.74
CA THR A 197 3.42 -3.58 -15.79
C THR A 197 3.90 -2.15 -16.02
N ALA A 198 4.90 -1.69 -15.26
CA ALA A 198 5.45 -0.35 -15.42
C ALA A 198 6.09 -0.15 -16.80
N ARG A 199 6.82 -1.16 -17.30
CA ARG A 199 7.43 -1.16 -18.63
C ARG A 199 6.38 -1.11 -19.74
N ASN A 200 5.34 -1.93 -19.65
CA ASN A 200 4.26 -1.99 -20.64
C ASN A 200 3.46 -0.67 -20.71
N LEU A 201 3.39 0.06 -19.60
CA LEU A 201 2.79 1.40 -19.54
C LEU A 201 3.73 2.51 -20.04
N GLY A 202 4.97 2.19 -20.39
CA GLY A 202 5.98 3.18 -20.79
C GLY A 202 6.37 4.14 -19.66
N MET A 203 6.31 3.69 -18.39
CA MET A 203 6.68 4.54 -17.25
C MET A 203 8.18 4.80 -17.24
N ALA A 204 8.58 6.06 -17.45
CA ALA A 204 10.00 6.44 -17.53
C ALA A 204 10.70 6.50 -16.17
N LYS A 205 9.94 6.71 -15.08
CA LYS A 205 10.47 6.93 -13.73
C LYS A 205 10.04 5.80 -12.81
N VAL A 206 10.85 4.75 -12.77
CA VAL A 206 10.66 3.55 -11.91
C VAL A 206 11.99 3.19 -11.28
N LEU A 207 12.00 2.93 -9.98
CA LEU A 207 13.18 2.56 -9.22
C LEU A 207 12.90 1.31 -8.36
N LEU A 208 13.85 0.38 -8.33
CA LEU A 208 13.93 -0.67 -7.31
C LEU A 208 14.81 -0.19 -6.16
N ALA A 209 14.25 -0.08 -4.98
CA ALA A 209 14.99 0.36 -3.79
C ALA A 209 14.38 -0.20 -2.50
N PRO A 210 15.16 -0.36 -1.42
CA PRO A 210 14.61 -0.60 -0.10
C PRO A 210 13.79 0.62 0.35
N THR A 211 12.67 0.34 1.00
CA THR A 211 11.73 1.34 1.54
C THR A 211 11.54 1.11 3.04
N PRO A 212 10.99 2.05 3.79
CA PRO A 212 10.40 1.72 5.09
C PRO A 212 9.44 0.55 4.98
N PHE A 213 9.18 -0.12 6.11
CA PHE A 213 8.15 -1.15 6.18
C PHE A 213 6.75 -0.55 6.01
N SER A 214 5.84 -1.39 5.53
CA SER A 214 4.42 -1.16 5.42
C SER A 214 3.68 -2.47 5.76
N ASP A 215 2.44 -2.61 5.36
CA ASP A 215 1.64 -3.84 5.46
C ASP A 215 2.36 -5.11 4.95
N ASP A 216 3.30 -4.97 4.01
CA ASP A 216 4.11 -6.08 3.52
C ASP A 216 4.87 -6.79 4.65
N ALA A 217 5.31 -6.07 5.68
CA ALA A 217 6.03 -6.67 6.81
C ALA A 217 5.16 -7.69 7.56
N GLY A 218 3.91 -7.33 7.85
CA GLY A 218 2.97 -8.24 8.52
C GLY A 218 2.63 -9.46 7.66
N PHE A 219 2.31 -9.25 6.38
CA PHE A 219 2.06 -10.35 5.45
C PHE A 219 3.26 -11.30 5.33
N LEU A 220 4.47 -10.76 5.16
CA LEU A 220 5.69 -11.55 5.02
C LEU A 220 6.00 -12.36 6.28
N LEU A 221 5.90 -11.75 7.45
CA LEU A 221 6.12 -12.45 8.72
C LEU A 221 5.08 -13.58 8.92
N ALA A 222 3.87 -13.37 8.43
CA ALA A 222 2.84 -14.40 8.38
C ALA A 222 3.02 -15.41 7.22
N GLY A 223 4.03 -15.26 6.35
CA GLY A 223 4.35 -16.17 5.25
C GLY A 223 3.51 -15.97 3.98
N LEU A 224 2.93 -14.79 3.78
CA LEU A 224 2.32 -14.37 2.51
C LEU A 224 3.22 -13.38 1.79
N ALA A 225 3.40 -13.56 0.47
CA ALA A 225 4.15 -12.62 -0.34
C ALA A 225 3.31 -11.35 -0.57
N ALA A 226 3.89 -10.20 -0.28
CA ALA A 226 3.33 -8.89 -0.61
C ALA A 226 4.42 -7.95 -1.11
N GLN A 227 4.09 -7.15 -2.13
CA GLN A 227 5.01 -6.21 -2.76
C GLN A 227 4.57 -4.78 -2.48
N THR A 228 5.40 -4.03 -1.76
CA THR A 228 5.11 -2.60 -1.50
C THR A 228 5.46 -1.74 -2.70
N ILE A 229 4.56 -0.83 -3.01
CA ILE A 229 4.64 0.22 -4.02
C ILE A 229 4.53 1.57 -3.31
N THR A 230 5.46 2.47 -3.58
CA THR A 230 5.46 3.83 -3.04
C THR A 230 5.91 4.84 -4.09
N MET A 231 5.89 6.13 -3.75
CA MET A 231 6.34 7.21 -4.64
C MET A 231 7.38 8.09 -3.95
N LEU A 232 8.33 8.59 -4.73
CA LEU A 232 9.26 9.64 -4.30
C LEU A 232 9.46 10.69 -5.39
N PRO A 233 9.81 11.94 -5.02
CA PRO A 233 10.36 12.91 -5.97
C PRO A 233 11.65 12.39 -6.60
N SER A 234 11.83 12.64 -7.90
CA SER A 234 13.05 12.23 -8.63
C SER A 234 14.35 12.72 -7.97
N ALA A 235 14.34 13.92 -7.41
CA ALA A 235 15.52 14.47 -6.70
C ALA A 235 15.89 13.62 -5.46
N GLU A 236 14.87 13.18 -4.69
CA GLU A 236 15.08 12.31 -3.54
C GLU A 236 15.50 10.89 -3.95
N CYS A 237 15.04 10.39 -5.11
CA CYS A 237 15.52 9.13 -5.68
C CYS A 237 17.02 9.18 -6.02
N ILE A 238 17.50 10.28 -6.56
CA ILE A 238 18.94 10.48 -6.85
C ILE A 238 19.75 10.43 -5.55
N GLN A 239 19.29 11.11 -4.50
CA GLN A 239 19.91 11.08 -3.18
C GLN A 239 19.90 9.65 -2.62
N LEU A 240 18.74 8.97 -2.62
CA LEU A 240 18.57 7.60 -2.15
C LEU A 240 19.58 6.64 -2.81
N VAL A 241 19.67 6.68 -4.15
CA VAL A 241 20.61 5.83 -4.90
C VAL A 241 22.07 6.17 -4.55
N SER A 242 22.38 7.43 -4.35
CA SER A 242 23.74 7.88 -3.94
C SER A 242 24.11 7.30 -2.56
N GLU A 243 23.20 7.39 -1.58
CA GLU A 243 23.42 6.88 -0.23
C GLU A 243 23.53 5.34 -0.19
N LEU A 244 22.68 4.64 -0.94
CA LEU A 244 22.76 3.18 -1.08
C LEU A 244 24.09 2.70 -1.68
N ARG A 245 24.70 3.49 -2.57
CA ARG A 245 26.03 3.19 -3.16
C ARG A 245 27.17 3.45 -2.21
N LYS A 246 27.09 4.50 -1.38
CA LYS A 246 28.13 4.92 -0.45
C LYS A 246 28.17 4.09 0.83
N ASN A 247 27.01 3.64 1.31
CA ASN A 247 26.85 2.98 2.60
C ASN A 247 26.13 1.64 2.45
N GLN A 248 26.87 0.54 2.58
CA GLN A 248 26.30 -0.82 2.51
C GLN A 248 25.25 -1.09 3.61
N GLY A 249 25.32 -0.38 4.74
CA GLY A 249 24.34 -0.50 5.85
C GLY A 249 23.10 0.37 5.68
N TYR A 250 23.06 1.25 4.68
CA TYR A 250 22.00 2.24 4.53
C TYR A 250 20.61 1.62 4.35
N ALA A 251 20.51 0.51 3.63
CA ALA A 251 19.26 -0.24 3.49
C ALA A 251 18.70 -0.69 4.87
N ASN A 252 19.55 -1.12 5.80
CA ASN A 252 19.11 -1.48 7.15
C ASN A 252 18.60 -0.26 7.93
N ILE A 253 19.18 0.92 7.72
CA ILE A 253 18.71 2.17 8.33
C ILE A 253 17.30 2.50 7.83
N LEU A 254 17.02 2.37 6.54
CA LEU A 254 15.71 2.61 5.97
C LEU A 254 14.64 1.64 6.50
N ILE A 255 15.03 0.38 6.64
CA ILE A 255 14.13 -0.70 7.03
C ILE A 255 13.79 -0.65 8.53
N SER A 256 14.75 -0.32 9.41
CA SER A 256 14.57 -0.31 10.86
C SER A 256 14.11 1.03 11.38
N ALA A 257 12.93 1.08 12.01
CA ALA A 257 12.45 2.29 12.68
C ALA A 257 13.41 2.78 13.77
N GLU A 258 13.99 1.85 14.55
CA GLU A 258 14.95 2.16 15.61
C GLU A 258 16.26 2.77 15.03
N LEU A 259 16.78 2.17 13.96
CA LEU A 259 18.00 2.71 13.32
C LEU A 259 17.73 4.06 12.66
N ARG A 260 16.51 4.30 12.13
CA ARG A 260 16.13 5.63 11.62
C ARG A 260 16.16 6.70 12.70
N GLN A 261 15.69 6.39 13.91
CA GLN A 261 15.69 7.34 15.04
C GLN A 261 17.11 7.66 15.56
N ASN A 262 18.02 6.69 15.50
CA ASN A 262 19.36 6.76 16.08
C ASN A 262 20.46 7.24 15.09
N ASN A 263 20.16 7.42 13.81
CA ASN A 263 21.11 7.86 12.80
C ASN A 263 20.85 9.29 12.32
N ASP A 264 21.81 9.87 11.58
CA ASP A 264 21.61 11.17 10.92
C ASP A 264 20.49 11.03 9.88
N THR A 265 19.32 11.53 10.26
CA THR A 265 18.11 11.47 9.44
C THR A 265 18.19 12.28 8.14
N LYS A 266 19.19 13.16 7.99
CA LYS A 266 19.37 13.99 6.78
C LYS A 266 19.64 13.16 5.52
N SER A 267 20.19 11.96 5.68
CA SER A 267 20.42 11.05 4.56
C SER A 267 19.13 10.39 4.06
N ILE A 268 18.06 10.30 4.89
CA ILE A 268 16.79 9.71 4.54
C ILE A 268 16.01 10.69 3.63
N PRO A 269 15.38 10.21 2.54
CA PRO A 269 14.48 11.03 1.72
C PRO A 269 13.52 11.85 2.57
N GLU A 270 13.37 13.14 2.26
CA GLU A 270 12.54 14.04 3.07
C GLU A 270 11.07 13.59 3.11
N THR A 271 10.57 13.05 2.02
CA THR A 271 9.24 12.47 1.94
C THR A 271 9.06 11.38 3.00
N TRP A 272 9.97 10.41 3.12
CA TRP A 272 9.88 9.35 4.13
C TRP A 272 10.17 9.84 5.55
N ARG A 273 11.00 10.86 5.70
CA ARG A 273 11.28 11.46 7.01
C ARG A 273 10.10 12.24 7.57
N SER A 274 9.22 12.75 6.69
CA SER A 274 8.02 13.47 7.09
C SER A 274 6.85 12.57 7.47
N LEU A 275 6.88 11.28 7.09
CA LEU A 275 5.84 10.31 7.48
C LEU A 275 5.75 10.22 9.01
N ASN A 276 4.59 9.89 9.53
CA ASN A 276 4.33 9.75 10.97
C ASN A 276 4.65 11.01 11.79
N SER A 277 4.55 12.18 11.17
CA SER A 277 4.83 13.47 11.81
C SER A 277 3.77 14.52 11.47
N PRO A 278 3.69 15.64 12.24
CA PRO A 278 2.80 16.75 11.91
C PRO A 278 3.06 17.38 10.54
N SER A 279 4.23 17.15 9.94
CA SER A 279 4.58 17.66 8.61
C SER A 279 4.02 16.81 7.45
N ASP A 280 3.44 15.65 7.72
CA ASP A 280 2.74 14.85 6.71
C ASP A 280 1.37 15.44 6.37
N SER A 281 1.37 16.54 5.66
CA SER A 281 0.19 17.33 5.33
C SER A 281 -0.17 17.26 3.84
N HIS A 282 -1.43 17.54 3.51
CA HIS A 282 -1.92 17.56 2.14
C HIS A 282 -1.21 18.59 1.23
N LEU A 283 -0.52 19.57 1.82
CA LEU A 283 0.26 20.57 1.06
C LEU A 283 1.51 19.97 0.41
N ARG A 284 1.95 18.81 0.86
CA ARG A 284 3.13 18.10 0.31
C ARG A 284 2.75 17.12 -0.81
N LEU A 285 1.47 16.85 -1.01
CA LEU A 285 1.01 15.96 -2.05
C LEU A 285 1.26 16.55 -3.45
N THR A 286 1.44 15.68 -4.43
CA THR A 286 1.66 16.02 -5.85
C THR A 286 0.53 15.43 -6.72
N PRO A 287 -0.70 16.00 -6.67
CA PRO A 287 -1.86 15.45 -7.35
C PRO A 287 -1.70 15.29 -8.86
N GLU A 288 -0.83 16.09 -9.48
CA GLU A 288 -0.47 16.00 -10.90
C GLU A 288 0.13 14.64 -11.29
N ASN A 289 0.69 13.92 -10.31
CA ASN A 289 1.31 12.60 -10.51
C ASN A 289 0.42 11.42 -10.12
N PHE A 290 -0.74 11.65 -9.50
CA PHE A 290 -1.67 10.60 -9.06
C PHE A 290 -2.10 9.68 -10.20
N ARG A 291 -2.25 10.23 -11.40
CA ARG A 291 -2.58 9.47 -12.60
C ARG A 291 -1.58 8.33 -12.89
N ASN A 292 -0.31 8.50 -12.51
CA ASN A 292 0.71 7.46 -12.72
C ASN A 292 0.42 6.24 -11.83
N VAL A 293 0.11 6.47 -10.55
CA VAL A 293 -0.24 5.40 -9.60
C VAL A 293 -1.55 4.71 -10.02
N ILE A 294 -2.57 5.50 -10.39
CA ILE A 294 -3.87 4.98 -10.83
C ILE A 294 -3.71 4.07 -12.05
N ARG A 295 -3.02 4.54 -13.10
CA ARG A 295 -2.77 3.74 -14.31
C ARG A 295 -1.99 2.47 -14.02
N PHE A 296 -1.01 2.55 -13.13
CA PHE A 296 -0.19 1.41 -12.75
C PHE A 296 -1.03 0.34 -12.01
N ALA A 297 -1.76 0.75 -10.97
CA ALA A 297 -2.57 -0.18 -10.18
C ALA A 297 -3.76 -0.76 -10.97
N GLU A 298 -4.39 0.05 -11.83
CA GLU A 298 -5.42 -0.44 -12.75
C GLU A 298 -4.87 -1.50 -13.71
N ALA A 299 -3.66 -1.29 -14.25
CA ALA A 299 -3.01 -2.23 -15.16
C ALA A 299 -2.62 -3.54 -14.45
N LEU A 300 -2.18 -3.50 -13.18
CA LEU A 300 -1.96 -4.71 -12.37
C LEU A 300 -3.22 -5.58 -12.30
N CYS A 301 -4.39 -4.97 -12.15
CA CYS A 301 -5.67 -5.69 -12.04
C CYS A 301 -6.20 -6.21 -13.39
N ARG A 302 -5.74 -5.65 -14.53
CA ARG A 302 -6.16 -6.07 -15.87
C ARG A 302 -5.27 -7.15 -16.49
N GLY A 303 -4.02 -7.29 -16.03
CA GLY A 303 -3.02 -8.24 -16.54
C GLY A 303 -3.06 -9.56 -15.88
#